data_2c33b0e0c099f828b2884b32b62e359e
#
_entry.id   2c33b0e0c099f828b2884b32b62e359e
#
_cell.length_a   1.000
_cell.length_b   1.000
_cell.length_c   1.000
_cell.angle_alpha   90.00
_cell.angle_beta   90.00
_cell.angle_gamma   90.00
#
_symmetry.space_group_name_H-M   'P 1'
#
loop_
_entity.id
_entity.type
_entity.pdbx_description
1 polymer ?
#
loop_
_entity_poly.entity_id
_entity_poly.type
_entity_poly.pdbx_seq_one_letter_code
_entity_poly.pdbx_strand_id
1 'polypeptide(L)'
;MKIFLFLFLFLLGAIFTNAQCIPDPQYSAAGIYPDTSTGLATAYVGQSYSQNITVITPTDTVVDVLGNPVQVTIDSISLISVSGLPPNFSYSCDPPSCGFPGGTVKCAELYSTVNPTSSDIGVYDIIFETTAYASNVPLIGTITQDDVIDYYYIEISDVTAVLNVLDFNDFELKEIYPNPVNNQAKVQFVSGLEGEILFSVYNLLGEEIESRLILCSRGVNTIYLETSSYSDGIYLYSISNGNQLQTKNMVVSK
;
A
#
# COMPACT_ATOMS: atom_id res chain seq x y z
N MET A 1 39.06 -56.91 -24.88
CA MET A 1 37.76 -56.26 -25.01
C MET A 1 37.76 -55.08 -24.10
N LYS A 2 38.06 -53.83 -24.59
CA LYS A 2 38.19 -52.61 -23.78
C LYS A 2 36.87 -51.87 -23.88
N ILE A 3 36.20 -51.73 -22.74
CA ILE A 3 34.94 -50.96 -22.59
C ILE A 3 35.36 -49.52 -22.40
N PHE A 4 35.03 -48.62 -23.34
CA PHE A 4 35.15 -47.18 -23.22
C PHE A 4 33.90 -46.65 -22.50
N LEU A 5 34.09 -46.16 -21.28
CA LEU A 5 33.07 -45.48 -20.50
C LEU A 5 33.06 -44.02 -20.92
N PHE A 6 32.06 -43.58 -21.70
CA PHE A 6 31.82 -42.18 -22.03
C PHE A 6 31.15 -41.51 -20.84
N LEU A 7 31.90 -40.70 -20.13
CA LEU A 7 31.40 -39.82 -19.06
C LEU A 7 30.76 -38.59 -19.73
N PHE A 8 29.43 -38.56 -19.83
CA PHE A 8 28.67 -37.40 -20.30
C PHE A 8 28.59 -36.35 -19.16
N LEU A 9 29.45 -35.34 -19.21
CA LEU A 9 29.46 -34.23 -18.28
C LEU A 9 28.29 -33.29 -18.66
N PHE A 10 27.15 -33.42 -17.95
CA PHE A 10 26.03 -32.51 -18.08
C PHE A 10 26.40 -31.16 -17.41
N LEU A 11 26.82 -30.19 -18.23
CA LEU A 11 27.00 -28.82 -17.79
C LEU A 11 25.61 -28.21 -17.55
N LEU A 12 25.11 -28.23 -16.29
CA LEU A 12 23.95 -27.42 -15.90
C LEU A 12 24.37 -25.94 -15.95
N GLY A 13 24.13 -25.32 -17.09
CA GLY A 13 24.12 -23.87 -17.17
C GLY A 13 23.00 -23.33 -16.26
N ALA A 14 23.34 -22.68 -15.17
CA ALA A 14 22.39 -21.91 -14.39
C ALA A 14 21.85 -20.79 -15.31
N ILE A 15 20.63 -20.97 -15.81
CA ILE A 15 19.89 -19.91 -16.48
C ILE A 15 19.48 -18.96 -15.36
N PHE A 16 20.21 -17.86 -15.17
CA PHE A 16 19.74 -16.74 -14.37
C PHE A 16 18.58 -16.12 -15.16
N THR A 17 17.37 -16.52 -14.85
CA THR A 17 16.18 -15.79 -15.25
C THR A 17 16.20 -14.51 -14.42
N ASN A 18 16.66 -13.41 -15.02
CA ASN A 18 16.33 -12.11 -14.48
C ASN A 18 14.80 -12.05 -14.40
N ALA A 19 14.24 -11.88 -13.21
CA ALA A 19 12.83 -11.64 -13.06
C ALA A 19 12.56 -10.31 -13.78
N GLN A 20 11.96 -10.40 -14.96
CA GLN A 20 11.54 -9.25 -15.74
C GLN A 20 10.30 -8.69 -15.06
N CYS A 21 10.24 -7.39 -14.82
CA CYS A 21 9.03 -6.76 -14.29
C CYS A 21 7.86 -7.02 -15.26
N ILE A 22 6.65 -7.08 -14.73
CA ILE A 22 5.43 -7.28 -15.52
C ILE A 22 4.56 -6.02 -15.36
N PRO A 23 4.20 -5.33 -16.47
CA PRO A 23 3.30 -4.18 -16.40
C PRO A 23 1.98 -4.56 -15.75
N ASP A 24 1.44 -3.67 -14.91
CA ASP A 24 0.15 -3.88 -14.27
C ASP A 24 -0.99 -3.63 -15.27
N PRO A 25 -1.83 -4.64 -15.57
CA PRO A 25 -2.87 -4.55 -16.59
C PRO A 25 -4.06 -3.65 -16.19
N GLN A 26 -4.14 -3.20 -14.95
CA GLN A 26 -5.20 -2.29 -14.53
C GLN A 26 -5.08 -0.90 -15.16
N TYR A 27 -3.87 -0.51 -15.58
CA TYR A 27 -3.61 0.80 -16.19
C TYR A 27 -3.70 0.74 -17.71
N SER A 28 -4.41 1.72 -18.30
CA SER A 28 -4.62 1.78 -19.75
C SER A 28 -4.38 3.18 -20.36
N ALA A 29 -4.34 4.23 -19.55
CA ALA A 29 -4.02 5.57 -20.00
C ALA A 29 -2.51 5.80 -20.07
N ALA A 30 -2.04 6.63 -21.00
CA ALA A 30 -0.63 7.02 -21.05
C ALA A 30 -0.19 7.68 -19.75
N GLY A 31 0.98 7.27 -19.22
CA GLY A 31 1.49 7.76 -17.94
C GLY A 31 2.45 6.79 -17.27
N ILE A 32 2.83 7.15 -16.05
CA ILE A 32 3.68 6.37 -15.14
C ILE A 32 2.83 5.97 -13.93
N TYR A 33 2.87 4.70 -13.55
CA TYR A 33 2.04 4.16 -12.46
C TYR A 33 2.88 3.31 -11.49
N PRO A 34 2.58 3.34 -10.18
CA PRO A 34 1.47 4.08 -9.57
C PRO A 34 1.60 5.60 -9.82
N ASP A 35 0.46 6.28 -9.92
CA ASP A 35 0.43 7.73 -10.12
C ASP A 35 0.76 8.50 -8.83
N THR A 36 0.81 9.83 -8.91
CA THR A 36 1.14 10.71 -7.77
C THR A 36 0.15 10.62 -6.62
N SER A 37 -1.09 10.20 -6.87
CA SER A 37 -2.11 10.07 -5.83
C SER A 37 -1.95 8.78 -5.01
N THR A 38 -1.41 7.75 -5.63
CA THR A 38 -1.12 6.45 -5.01
C THR A 38 0.29 6.42 -4.41
N GLY A 39 1.29 6.97 -5.12
CA GLY A 39 2.69 6.97 -4.73
C GLY A 39 3.35 5.59 -4.74
N LEU A 40 4.61 5.52 -4.31
CA LEU A 40 5.34 4.27 -4.16
C LEU A 40 5.01 3.62 -2.81
N ALA A 41 5.08 2.29 -2.75
CA ALA A 41 4.86 1.55 -1.51
C ALA A 41 5.93 1.88 -0.46
N THR A 42 5.54 1.85 0.82
CA THR A 42 6.48 1.97 1.94
C THR A 42 7.37 0.73 2.03
N ALA A 43 8.67 0.93 2.18
CA ALA A 43 9.63 -0.13 2.49
C ALA A 43 9.70 -0.35 4.01
N TYR A 44 9.95 -1.60 4.43
CA TYR A 44 10.00 -1.94 5.86
C TYR A 44 11.34 -2.53 6.25
N VAL A 45 11.82 -2.14 7.43
CA VAL A 45 13.04 -2.70 8.02
C VAL A 45 12.96 -4.22 8.09
N GLY A 46 14.01 -4.90 7.66
CA GLY A 46 14.12 -6.36 7.67
C GLY A 46 13.36 -7.08 6.55
N GLN A 47 12.64 -6.36 5.70
CA GLN A 47 11.89 -6.93 4.56
C GLN A 47 12.53 -6.50 3.23
N SER A 48 12.48 -7.39 2.24
CA SER A 48 12.85 -7.03 0.87
C SER A 48 11.81 -6.09 0.27
N TYR A 49 12.28 -5.10 -0.47
CA TYR A 49 11.42 -4.17 -1.21
C TYR A 49 11.44 -4.51 -2.70
N SER A 50 10.28 -4.45 -3.32
CA SER A 50 10.09 -4.52 -4.76
C SER A 50 8.85 -3.73 -5.12
N GLN A 51 9.02 -2.74 -5.99
CA GLN A 51 7.97 -1.87 -6.50
C GLN A 51 7.98 -1.89 -8.02
N ASN A 52 6.94 -2.43 -8.60
CA ASN A 52 6.72 -2.37 -10.04
C ASN A 52 6.22 -0.99 -10.45
N ILE A 53 6.83 -0.42 -11.50
CA ILE A 53 6.43 0.83 -12.13
C ILE A 53 6.00 0.51 -13.55
N THR A 54 4.73 0.72 -13.87
CA THR A 54 4.20 0.54 -15.22
C THR A 54 4.34 1.85 -15.99
N VAL A 55 4.92 1.79 -17.18
CA VAL A 55 5.13 2.91 -18.07
C VAL A 55 4.31 2.69 -19.34
N ILE A 56 3.32 3.57 -19.58
CA ILE A 56 2.48 3.54 -20.79
C ILE A 56 2.87 4.74 -21.64
N THR A 57 3.68 4.50 -22.66
CA THR A 57 4.16 5.54 -23.56
C THR A 57 3.11 5.84 -24.63
N PRO A 58 2.68 7.12 -24.81
CA PRO A 58 1.74 7.46 -25.87
C PRO A 58 2.35 7.24 -27.25
N THR A 59 1.50 7.07 -28.27
CA THR A 59 1.92 6.99 -29.68
C THR A 59 2.27 8.35 -30.24
N ASP A 60 1.60 9.38 -29.77
CA ASP A 60 1.73 10.75 -30.24
C ASP A 60 1.46 11.76 -29.11
N THR A 61 1.86 12.98 -29.34
CA THR A 61 1.55 14.12 -28.47
C THR A 61 1.43 15.40 -29.30
N VAL A 62 0.95 16.47 -28.66
CA VAL A 62 0.89 17.79 -29.30
C VAL A 62 1.99 18.66 -28.67
N VAL A 63 2.86 19.19 -29.52
CA VAL A 63 3.91 20.14 -29.11
C VAL A 63 3.65 21.52 -29.76
N ASP A 64 4.07 22.57 -29.08
CA ASP A 64 4.01 23.92 -29.67
C ASP A 64 5.26 24.14 -30.54
N VAL A 65 5.04 24.41 -31.82
CA VAL A 65 6.10 24.78 -32.77
C VAL A 65 5.83 26.20 -33.27
N LEU A 66 6.59 27.15 -32.78
CA LEU A 66 6.48 28.57 -33.14
C LEU A 66 5.07 29.17 -32.92
N GLY A 67 4.42 28.82 -31.81
CA GLY A 67 3.08 29.29 -31.46
C GLY A 67 1.94 28.50 -32.12
N ASN A 68 2.22 27.37 -32.78
CA ASN A 68 1.21 26.53 -33.40
C ASN A 68 1.27 25.11 -32.78
N PRO A 69 0.12 24.54 -32.34
CA PRO A 69 0.05 23.18 -31.87
C PRO A 69 0.23 22.20 -33.04
N VAL A 70 1.22 21.31 -32.93
CA VAL A 70 1.55 20.31 -33.93
C VAL A 70 1.53 18.92 -33.29
N GLN A 71 0.84 17.99 -33.92
CA GLN A 71 0.88 16.59 -33.50
C GLN A 71 2.18 15.95 -34.02
N VAL A 72 2.91 15.31 -33.09
CA VAL A 72 4.18 14.64 -33.36
C VAL A 72 4.11 13.21 -32.86
N THR A 73 4.88 12.31 -33.48
CA THR A 73 4.95 10.92 -33.10
C THR A 73 6.01 10.76 -31.98
N ILE A 74 5.66 10.07 -30.89
CA ILE A 74 6.61 9.68 -29.86
C ILE A 74 7.31 8.40 -30.32
N ASP A 75 8.60 8.47 -30.55
CA ASP A 75 9.41 7.30 -30.90
C ASP A 75 9.74 6.47 -29.66
N SER A 76 10.18 7.14 -28.59
CA SER A 76 10.43 6.52 -27.30
C SER A 76 10.57 7.56 -26.18
N ILE A 77 10.43 7.10 -24.93
CA ILE A 77 10.85 7.82 -23.72
C ILE A 77 11.93 6.97 -23.05
N SER A 78 13.11 7.54 -22.80
CA SER A 78 14.21 6.87 -22.14
C SER A 78 14.37 7.37 -20.71
N LEU A 79 14.46 6.46 -19.76
CA LEU A 79 14.90 6.76 -18.41
C LEU A 79 16.43 6.87 -18.42
N ILE A 80 16.95 8.05 -18.17
CA ILE A 80 18.38 8.36 -18.24
C ILE A 80 19.07 8.06 -16.91
N SER A 81 18.46 8.51 -15.81
CA SER A 81 18.98 8.26 -14.47
C SER A 81 17.87 8.17 -13.43
N VAL A 82 18.18 7.49 -12.32
CA VAL A 82 17.39 7.50 -11.08
C VAL A 82 18.31 7.90 -9.96
N SER A 83 17.98 8.95 -9.24
CA SER A 83 18.75 9.44 -8.09
C SER A 83 17.85 9.53 -6.85
N GLY A 84 18.47 9.71 -5.68
CA GLY A 84 17.76 9.79 -4.40
C GLY A 84 17.33 8.44 -3.83
N LEU A 85 17.69 7.31 -4.46
CA LEU A 85 17.37 5.98 -3.93
C LEU A 85 17.94 5.75 -2.53
N PRO A 86 17.22 5.06 -1.64
CA PRO A 86 17.74 4.65 -0.35
C PRO A 86 19.02 3.80 -0.48
N PRO A 87 19.83 3.67 0.59
CA PRO A 87 20.99 2.77 0.60
C PRO A 87 20.60 1.33 0.21
N ASN A 88 21.41 0.70 -0.65
CA ASN A 88 21.18 -0.66 -1.16
C ASN A 88 19.89 -0.85 -1.98
N PHE A 89 19.33 0.22 -2.51
CA PHE A 89 18.25 0.15 -3.50
C PHE A 89 18.83 0.30 -4.91
N SER A 90 18.16 -0.31 -5.86
CA SER A 90 18.51 -0.29 -7.27
C SER A 90 17.26 -0.33 -8.12
N TYR A 91 17.42 -0.26 -9.44
CA TYR A 91 16.33 -0.39 -10.39
C TYR A 91 16.72 -1.25 -11.58
N SER A 92 15.73 -1.79 -12.25
CA SER A 92 15.85 -2.48 -13.54
C SER A 92 14.67 -2.14 -14.42
N CYS A 93 14.81 -2.34 -15.74
CA CYS A 93 13.76 -2.05 -16.70
C CYS A 93 13.51 -3.22 -17.64
N ASP A 94 12.31 -3.26 -18.19
CA ASP A 94 11.98 -4.01 -19.39
C ASP A 94 11.49 -3.04 -20.49
N PRO A 95 12.30 -2.86 -21.55
CA PRO A 95 13.59 -3.48 -21.88
C PRO A 95 14.77 -3.00 -21.01
N PRO A 96 15.86 -3.77 -20.90
CA PRO A 96 17.03 -3.42 -20.09
C PRO A 96 17.73 -2.10 -20.46
N SER A 97 17.46 -1.57 -21.64
CA SER A 97 17.93 -0.26 -22.08
C SER A 97 17.21 0.90 -21.39
N CYS A 98 16.13 0.63 -20.64
CA CYS A 98 15.21 1.64 -20.08
C CYS A 98 14.65 2.63 -21.11
N GLY A 99 14.62 2.21 -22.38
CA GLY A 99 13.99 2.95 -23.49
C GLY A 99 12.60 2.37 -23.75
N PHE A 100 11.55 3.13 -23.52
CA PHE A 100 10.16 2.71 -23.63
C PHE A 100 9.59 3.20 -24.97
N PRO A 101 9.39 2.31 -25.97
CA PRO A 101 8.92 2.71 -27.31
C PRO A 101 7.52 3.33 -27.26
N GLY A 102 7.25 4.26 -28.18
CA GLY A 102 5.94 4.89 -28.34
C GLY A 102 4.83 3.86 -28.56
N GLY A 103 3.68 4.09 -27.97
CA GLY A 103 2.50 3.21 -28.06
C GLY A 103 2.66 1.85 -27.35
N THR A 104 3.61 1.71 -26.45
CA THR A 104 3.82 0.45 -25.72
C THR A 104 3.56 0.57 -24.24
N VAL A 105 3.26 -0.58 -23.62
CA VAL A 105 3.17 -0.75 -22.16
C VAL A 105 4.40 -1.54 -21.72
N LYS A 106 5.22 -0.93 -20.89
CA LYS A 106 6.47 -1.47 -20.39
C LYS A 106 6.56 -1.25 -18.87
N CYS A 107 7.65 -1.71 -18.25
CA CYS A 107 7.83 -1.54 -16.81
C CYS A 107 9.28 -1.23 -16.42
N ALA A 108 9.40 -0.67 -15.24
CA ALA A 108 10.62 -0.64 -14.45
C ALA A 108 10.31 -1.20 -13.04
N GLU A 109 11.31 -1.66 -12.35
CA GLU A 109 11.21 -2.14 -10.98
C GLU A 109 12.25 -1.42 -10.12
N LEU A 110 11.79 -0.88 -9.00
CA LEU A 110 12.66 -0.40 -7.91
C LEU A 110 12.71 -1.50 -6.86
N TYR A 111 13.90 -1.89 -6.43
CA TYR A 111 14.06 -3.00 -5.48
C TYR A 111 15.24 -2.79 -4.53
N SER A 112 15.17 -3.43 -3.36
CA SER A 112 16.29 -3.48 -2.43
C SER A 112 17.20 -4.67 -2.74
N THR A 113 18.50 -4.45 -2.83
CA THR A 113 19.52 -5.51 -2.99
C THR A 113 19.85 -6.17 -1.66
N VAL A 114 19.65 -5.44 -0.56
CA VAL A 114 19.74 -5.90 0.82
C VAL A 114 18.53 -5.32 1.57
N ASN A 115 17.98 -6.08 2.50
CA ASN A 115 16.86 -5.60 3.31
C ASN A 115 17.25 -4.33 4.07
N PRO A 116 16.39 -3.29 4.09
CA PRO A 116 16.61 -2.09 4.89
C PRO A 116 16.84 -2.40 6.37
N THR A 117 17.66 -1.60 7.02
CA THR A 117 17.97 -1.67 8.45
C THR A 117 17.36 -0.48 9.18
N SER A 118 17.35 -0.51 10.51
CA SER A 118 16.87 0.62 11.32
C SER A 118 17.64 1.93 11.11
N SER A 119 18.88 1.86 10.60
CA SER A 119 19.67 3.04 10.23
C SER A 119 19.20 3.70 8.92
N ASP A 120 18.41 3.00 8.13
CA ASP A 120 17.91 3.46 6.82
C ASP A 120 16.49 4.06 6.92
N ILE A 121 15.91 4.11 8.13
CA ILE A 121 14.58 4.73 8.34
C ILE A 121 14.61 6.20 7.94
N GLY A 122 13.66 6.59 7.08
CA GLY A 122 13.54 7.95 6.57
C GLY A 122 12.71 8.03 5.30
N VAL A 123 12.61 9.25 4.77
CA VAL A 123 11.94 9.54 3.49
C VAL A 123 13.02 9.92 2.48
N TYR A 124 12.96 9.31 1.32
CA TYR A 124 13.92 9.46 0.23
C TYR A 124 13.19 9.93 -1.02
N ASP A 125 13.43 11.17 -1.41
CA ASP A 125 12.87 11.74 -2.63
C ASP A 125 13.55 11.13 -3.85
N ILE A 126 12.78 10.53 -4.75
CA ILE A 126 13.27 9.83 -5.93
C ILE A 126 13.12 10.73 -7.14
N ILE A 127 14.20 10.96 -7.84
CA ILE A 127 14.23 11.78 -9.04
C ILE A 127 14.51 10.89 -10.24
N PHE A 128 13.60 10.90 -11.21
CA PHE A 128 13.78 10.25 -12.51
C PHE A 128 14.09 11.32 -13.56
N GLU A 129 15.23 11.20 -14.22
CA GLU A 129 15.56 11.99 -15.38
C GLU A 129 15.20 11.23 -16.65
N THR A 130 14.43 11.83 -17.52
CA THR A 130 13.93 11.18 -18.73
C THR A 130 14.20 12.06 -19.95
N THR A 131 14.34 11.41 -21.11
CA THR A 131 14.39 12.09 -22.41
C THR A 131 13.35 11.47 -23.35
N ALA A 132 12.43 12.26 -23.82
CA ALA A 132 11.48 11.89 -24.86
C ALA A 132 12.09 12.18 -26.25
N TYR A 133 11.92 11.24 -27.17
CA TYR A 133 12.31 11.35 -28.57
C TYR A 133 11.05 11.38 -29.42
N ALA A 134 10.91 12.39 -30.24
CA ALA A 134 9.76 12.53 -31.10
C ALA A 134 10.19 12.83 -32.55
N SER A 135 9.43 12.30 -33.51
CA SER A 135 9.61 12.46 -34.93
C SER A 135 8.38 13.07 -35.59
N ASN A 136 8.46 13.26 -36.92
CA ASN A 136 7.43 13.90 -37.74
C ASN A 136 7.15 15.37 -37.37
N VAL A 137 8.16 16.06 -36.81
CA VAL A 137 8.04 17.49 -36.52
C VAL A 137 8.21 18.27 -37.83
N PRO A 138 7.22 19.07 -38.26
CA PRO A 138 7.31 19.84 -39.50
C PRO A 138 8.55 20.74 -39.50
N LEU A 139 9.28 20.75 -40.61
CA LEU A 139 10.49 21.55 -40.85
C LEU A 139 11.75 21.15 -40.08
N ILE A 140 11.60 20.42 -38.96
CA ILE A 140 12.70 20.07 -38.05
C ILE A 140 13.05 18.58 -38.16
N GLY A 141 12.05 17.73 -38.38
CA GLY A 141 12.18 16.27 -38.49
C GLY A 141 12.07 15.55 -37.13
N THR A 142 13.05 15.70 -36.25
CA THR A 142 13.08 15.08 -34.92
C THR A 142 13.40 16.10 -33.85
N ILE A 143 12.86 15.89 -32.64
CA ILE A 143 13.17 16.67 -31.45
C ILE A 143 13.39 15.75 -30.28
N THR A 144 14.11 16.25 -29.28
CA THR A 144 14.25 15.64 -27.96
C THR A 144 13.77 16.60 -26.89
N GLN A 145 13.15 16.05 -25.84
CA GLN A 145 12.70 16.81 -24.70
C GLN A 145 13.16 16.09 -23.42
N ASP A 146 13.98 16.78 -22.63
CA ASP A 146 14.37 16.29 -21.30
C ASP A 146 13.31 16.72 -20.28
N ASP A 147 13.03 15.84 -19.33
CA ASP A 147 12.07 16.06 -18.25
C ASP A 147 12.57 15.45 -16.95
N VAL A 148 12.19 16.06 -15.84
CA VAL A 148 12.55 15.64 -14.49
C VAL A 148 11.29 15.34 -13.69
N ILE A 149 11.17 14.12 -13.20
CA ILE A 149 10.04 13.65 -12.39
C ILE A 149 10.53 13.54 -10.95
N ASP A 150 10.11 14.44 -10.08
CA ASP A 150 10.63 14.62 -8.72
C ASP A 150 9.55 14.54 -7.62
N TYR A 151 8.37 14.04 -7.95
CA TYR A 151 7.25 13.95 -7.00
C TYR A 151 7.08 12.58 -6.34
N TYR A 152 7.97 11.64 -6.62
CA TYR A 152 7.97 10.33 -5.96
C TYR A 152 8.93 10.32 -4.77
N TYR A 153 8.55 9.55 -3.76
CA TYR A 153 9.44 9.24 -2.64
C TYR A 153 9.24 7.79 -2.18
N ILE A 154 10.26 7.24 -1.54
CA ILE A 154 10.19 5.97 -0.81
C ILE A 154 10.35 6.28 0.67
N GLU A 155 9.37 5.90 1.47
CA GLU A 155 9.47 5.90 2.93
C GLU A 155 9.99 4.54 3.40
N ILE A 156 11.06 4.54 4.19
CA ILE A 156 11.50 3.35 4.94
C ILE A 156 11.03 3.49 6.37
N SER A 157 10.21 2.55 6.83
CA SER A 157 9.61 2.54 8.16
C SER A 157 9.91 1.25 8.91
N ASP A 158 9.85 1.30 10.24
CA ASP A 158 9.95 0.10 11.05
C ASP A 158 8.64 -0.70 10.97
N VAL A 159 8.74 -2.03 10.82
CA VAL A 159 7.57 -2.92 10.89
C VAL A 159 6.82 -2.81 12.22
N THR A 160 7.50 -2.40 13.28
CA THR A 160 6.86 -2.12 14.58
C THR A 160 5.91 -0.94 14.54
N ALA A 161 6.11 0.03 13.62
CA ALA A 161 5.17 1.14 13.42
C ALA A 161 3.83 0.68 12.81
N VAL A 162 3.83 -0.36 11.98
CA VAL A 162 2.61 -0.96 11.41
C VAL A 162 1.86 -1.80 12.44
N LEU A 163 2.58 -2.43 13.38
CA LEU A 163 1.97 -3.13 14.51
C LEU A 163 1.48 -2.17 15.60
N ASN A 164 1.99 -0.93 15.66
CA ASN A 164 1.50 0.10 16.58
C ASN A 164 0.13 0.67 16.20
N VAL A 165 -0.41 0.39 15.01
CA VAL A 165 -1.82 0.69 14.68
C VAL A 165 -2.77 -0.26 15.43
N LEU A 166 -2.25 -1.37 15.96
CA LEU A 166 -2.92 -2.22 16.92
C LEU A 166 -2.07 -2.26 18.20
N ASP A 167 -1.91 -1.13 18.88
CA ASP A 167 -1.41 -1.15 20.25
C ASP A 167 -2.48 -1.82 21.11
N PHE A 168 -2.38 -3.17 21.18
CA PHE A 168 -3.25 -4.00 22.01
C PHE A 168 -3.04 -3.75 23.52
N ASN A 169 -2.28 -2.71 23.89
CA ASN A 169 -2.27 -2.23 25.27
C ASN A 169 -3.47 -1.31 25.55
N ASP A 170 -4.19 -0.88 24.51
CA ASP A 170 -5.36 -0.06 24.65
C ASP A 170 -6.59 -0.90 25.01
N PHE A 171 -7.25 -0.47 26.06
CA PHE A 171 -8.59 -0.95 26.41
C PHE A 171 -9.57 0.06 25.83
N GLU A 172 -10.20 -0.25 24.70
CA GLU A 172 -11.02 0.68 23.92
C GLU A 172 -12.39 0.11 23.59
N LEU A 173 -13.44 0.83 24.01
CA LEU A 173 -14.83 0.53 23.65
C LEU A 173 -15.19 1.20 22.32
N LYS A 174 -15.62 0.44 21.32
CA LYS A 174 -16.10 0.95 20.02
C LYS A 174 -17.58 1.32 20.07
N GLU A 175 -18.05 2.02 19.05
CA GLU A 175 -19.48 2.35 18.91
C GLU A 175 -20.30 1.07 18.70
N ILE A 176 -21.49 1.05 19.29
CA ILE A 176 -22.48 -0.02 19.10
C ILE A 176 -23.10 0.06 17.71
N TYR A 177 -23.37 -1.07 17.09
CA TYR A 177 -23.99 -1.11 15.77
C TYR A 177 -25.05 -2.23 15.70
N PRO A 178 -26.24 -1.95 15.13
CA PRO A 178 -26.73 -0.63 14.71
C PRO A 178 -27.00 0.31 15.91
N ASN A 179 -27.03 1.61 15.65
CA ASN A 179 -27.49 2.62 16.60
C ASN A 179 -28.27 3.68 15.79
N PRO A 180 -29.60 3.82 15.92
CA PRO A 180 -30.47 3.19 16.92
C PRO A 180 -30.57 1.67 16.83
N VAL A 181 -30.71 1.03 18.00
CA VAL A 181 -30.87 -0.42 18.17
C VAL A 181 -32.36 -0.75 18.20
N ASN A 182 -32.79 -1.77 17.43
CA ASN A 182 -34.15 -2.28 17.48
C ASN A 182 -34.27 -3.43 18.49
N ASN A 183 -33.77 -4.62 18.13
CA ASN A 183 -33.88 -5.81 18.97
C ASN A 183 -32.50 -6.35 19.40
N GLN A 184 -31.50 -6.21 18.54
CA GLN A 184 -30.16 -6.74 18.78
C GLN A 184 -29.10 -5.79 18.25
N ALA A 185 -27.99 -5.68 18.95
CA ALA A 185 -26.85 -4.90 18.53
C ALA A 185 -25.52 -5.62 18.81
N LYS A 186 -24.48 -5.16 18.14
CA LYS A 186 -23.11 -5.63 18.27
C LYS A 186 -22.27 -4.53 18.92
N VAL A 187 -21.66 -4.84 20.05
CA VAL A 187 -20.66 -3.99 20.71
C VAL A 187 -19.29 -4.59 20.47
N GLN A 188 -18.36 -3.80 19.98
CA GLN A 188 -16.97 -4.21 19.82
C GLN A 188 -16.06 -3.45 20.79
N PHE A 189 -15.03 -4.12 21.25
CA PHE A 189 -13.98 -3.50 22.06
C PHE A 189 -12.63 -4.14 21.77
N VAL A 190 -11.57 -3.40 22.03
CA VAL A 190 -10.18 -3.88 21.95
C VAL A 190 -9.69 -4.11 23.38
N SER A 191 -9.02 -5.23 23.60
CA SER A 191 -8.33 -5.53 24.87
C SER A 191 -6.86 -5.85 24.60
N GLY A 192 -5.98 -5.23 25.33
CA GLY A 192 -4.53 -5.51 25.30
C GLY A 192 -4.14 -6.80 25.99
N LEU A 193 -5.02 -7.35 26.82
CA LEU A 193 -4.77 -8.53 27.64
C LEU A 193 -5.92 -9.54 27.52
N GLU A 194 -5.62 -10.80 27.76
CA GLU A 194 -6.63 -11.82 28.01
C GLU A 194 -7.11 -11.71 29.45
N GLY A 195 -8.39 -11.95 29.70
CA GLY A 195 -8.95 -11.90 31.03
C GLY A 195 -10.45 -11.74 31.06
N GLU A 196 -10.96 -11.34 32.22
CA GLU A 196 -12.37 -11.05 32.42
C GLU A 196 -12.61 -9.54 32.38
N ILE A 197 -13.65 -9.13 31.67
CA ILE A 197 -14.19 -7.76 31.69
C ILE A 197 -15.62 -7.78 32.20
N LEU A 198 -16.00 -6.72 32.88
CA LEU A 198 -17.38 -6.46 33.25
C LEU A 198 -18.03 -5.61 32.14
N PHE A 199 -19.06 -6.14 31.52
CA PHE A 199 -19.95 -5.40 30.61
C PHE A 199 -21.22 -5.03 31.35
N SER A 200 -21.63 -3.75 31.33
CA SER A 200 -22.84 -3.30 32.01
C SER A 200 -23.63 -2.32 31.13
N VAL A 201 -24.94 -2.31 31.30
CA VAL A 201 -25.88 -1.39 30.65
C VAL A 201 -26.70 -0.67 31.73
N TYR A 202 -26.84 0.64 31.56
CA TYR A 202 -27.58 1.51 32.49
C TYR A 202 -28.61 2.35 31.75
N ASN A 203 -29.71 2.68 32.41
CA ASN A 203 -30.60 3.72 31.95
C ASN A 203 -30.04 5.12 32.28
N LEU A 204 -30.71 6.18 31.82
CA LEU A 204 -30.27 7.58 32.10
C LEU A 204 -30.33 7.99 33.56
N LEU A 205 -31.03 7.23 34.42
CA LEU A 205 -31.07 7.48 35.85
C LEU A 205 -29.91 6.79 36.59
N GLY A 206 -29.07 6.03 35.88
CA GLY A 206 -27.95 5.28 36.43
C GLY A 206 -28.35 3.91 37.01
N GLU A 207 -29.59 3.46 36.78
CA GLU A 207 -30.02 2.13 37.21
C GLU A 207 -29.43 1.08 36.27
N GLU A 208 -28.80 0.05 36.83
CA GLU A 208 -28.22 -1.08 36.09
C GLU A 208 -29.31 -1.97 35.53
N ILE A 209 -29.37 -2.08 34.20
CA ILE A 209 -30.33 -2.91 33.47
C ILE A 209 -29.78 -4.30 33.24
N GLU A 210 -28.49 -4.40 32.94
CA GLU A 210 -27.78 -5.65 32.68
C GLU A 210 -26.32 -5.52 33.11
N SER A 211 -25.78 -6.61 33.68
CA SER A 211 -24.35 -6.70 34.01
C SER A 211 -23.89 -8.14 33.87
N ARG A 212 -22.76 -8.37 33.23
CA ARG A 212 -22.19 -9.69 33.05
C ARG A 212 -20.66 -9.67 32.86
N LEU A 213 -19.99 -10.69 33.40
CA LEU A 213 -18.59 -10.94 33.15
C LEU A 213 -18.41 -11.65 31.78
N ILE A 214 -17.45 -11.20 31.02
CA ILE A 214 -17.13 -11.71 29.70
C ILE A 214 -15.65 -12.05 29.65
N LEU A 215 -15.31 -13.26 29.21
CA LEU A 215 -13.94 -13.62 28.89
C LEU A 215 -13.53 -12.94 27.59
N CYS A 216 -12.45 -12.17 27.62
CA CYS A 216 -11.90 -11.53 26.45
C CYS A 216 -10.54 -12.12 26.08
N SER A 217 -10.27 -12.12 24.79
CA SER A 217 -8.95 -12.42 24.23
C SER A 217 -8.24 -11.11 23.88
N ARG A 218 -6.91 -11.19 23.75
CA ARG A 218 -6.13 -10.07 23.25
C ARG A 218 -6.58 -9.71 21.81
N GLY A 219 -6.84 -8.43 21.56
CA GLY A 219 -7.31 -7.93 20.28
C GLY A 219 -8.78 -7.53 20.30
N VAL A 220 -9.45 -7.63 19.15
CA VAL A 220 -10.85 -7.23 18.97
C VAL A 220 -11.79 -8.31 19.49
N ASN A 221 -12.66 -7.93 20.42
CA ASN A 221 -13.71 -8.74 21.00
C ASN A 221 -15.09 -8.22 20.57
N THR A 222 -16.09 -9.10 20.58
CA THR A 222 -17.46 -8.76 20.19
C THR A 222 -18.45 -9.28 21.22
N ILE A 223 -19.37 -8.40 21.63
CA ILE A 223 -20.50 -8.68 22.51
C ILE A 223 -21.77 -8.51 21.69
N TYR A 224 -22.66 -9.48 21.77
CA TYR A 224 -24.02 -9.34 21.26
C TYR A 224 -24.95 -8.94 22.41
N LEU A 225 -25.69 -7.85 22.20
CA LEU A 225 -26.62 -7.27 23.16
C LEU A 225 -28.04 -7.44 22.65
N GLU A 226 -28.88 -8.09 23.43
CA GLU A 226 -30.31 -8.23 23.17
C GLU A 226 -31.07 -7.08 23.85
N THR A 227 -31.73 -6.27 23.07
CA THR A 227 -32.49 -5.10 23.57
C THR A 227 -33.99 -5.27 23.43
N SER A 228 -34.49 -6.47 23.09
CA SER A 228 -35.90 -6.73 22.88
C SER A 228 -36.78 -6.45 24.10
N SER A 229 -36.24 -6.55 25.32
CA SER A 229 -36.91 -6.22 26.58
C SER A 229 -36.80 -4.75 27.00
N TYR A 230 -35.91 -3.96 26.34
CA TYR A 230 -35.67 -2.57 26.71
C TYR A 230 -36.81 -1.67 26.13
N SER A 231 -37.16 -0.62 26.86
CA SER A 231 -38.05 0.43 26.33
C SER A 231 -37.30 1.35 25.37
N ASP A 232 -38.03 2.05 24.50
CA ASP A 232 -37.42 3.09 23.67
C ASP A 232 -36.79 4.16 24.55
N GLY A 233 -35.55 4.56 24.21
CA GLY A 233 -34.83 5.55 24.99
C GLY A 233 -33.32 5.49 24.81
N ILE A 234 -32.63 6.31 25.58
CA ILE A 234 -31.17 6.37 25.62
C ILE A 234 -30.68 5.54 26.80
N TYR A 235 -29.68 4.71 26.54
CA TYR A 235 -28.98 3.88 27.53
C TYR A 235 -27.48 4.14 27.46
N LEU A 236 -26.79 3.86 28.55
CA LEU A 236 -25.33 3.85 28.61
C LEU A 236 -24.86 2.40 28.67
N TYR A 237 -23.86 2.06 27.88
CA TYR A 237 -23.17 0.78 27.98
C TYR A 237 -21.70 0.99 28.31
N SER A 238 -21.15 0.11 29.14
CA SER A 238 -19.79 0.23 29.63
C SER A 238 -19.05 -1.10 29.64
N ILE A 239 -17.72 -1.01 29.56
CA ILE A 239 -16.80 -2.12 29.81
C ILE A 239 -15.80 -1.69 30.89
N SER A 240 -15.42 -2.63 31.77
CA SER A 240 -14.40 -2.42 32.78
C SER A 240 -13.50 -3.66 32.92
N ASN A 241 -12.19 -3.46 32.96
CA ASN A 241 -11.21 -4.49 33.28
C ASN A 241 -10.68 -4.40 34.73
N GLY A 242 -11.36 -3.64 35.57
CA GLY A 242 -10.96 -3.37 36.95
C GLY A 242 -10.01 -2.18 37.12
N ASN A 243 -9.21 -1.85 36.12
CA ASN A 243 -8.30 -0.70 36.13
C ASN A 243 -8.80 0.47 35.28
N GLN A 244 -9.52 0.18 34.23
CA GLN A 244 -10.06 1.14 33.27
C GLN A 244 -11.56 0.90 33.10
N LEU A 245 -12.30 1.98 32.95
CA LEU A 245 -13.73 1.98 32.65
C LEU A 245 -13.96 2.85 31.42
N GLN A 246 -14.65 2.32 30.43
CA GLN A 246 -15.10 3.08 29.27
C GLN A 246 -16.60 2.96 29.10
N THR A 247 -17.25 4.06 28.79
CA THR A 247 -18.70 4.17 28.66
C THR A 247 -19.08 4.92 27.39
N LYS A 248 -20.11 4.45 26.71
CA LYS A 248 -20.72 5.09 25.55
C LYS A 248 -22.23 5.04 25.65
N ASN A 249 -22.93 5.78 24.78
CA ASN A 249 -24.38 5.81 24.72
C ASN A 249 -24.92 5.00 23.55
N MET A 250 -26.13 4.49 23.69
CA MET A 250 -26.93 3.90 22.61
C MET A 250 -28.37 4.40 22.67
N VAL A 251 -29.02 4.39 21.52
CA VAL A 251 -30.45 4.71 21.39
C VAL A 251 -31.18 3.41 21.07
N VAL A 252 -32.20 3.06 21.84
CA VAL A 252 -33.13 1.97 21.54
C VAL A 252 -34.38 2.57 20.92
N SER A 253 -34.77 2.06 19.76
CA SER A 253 -35.98 2.48 19.03
C SER A 253 -36.55 1.26 18.32
N LYS A 254 -37.82 0.91 18.65
CA LYS A 254 -38.56 -0.25 18.12
C LYS A 254 -39.55 0.16 17.07
#